data_fee8372e91bbedff17b0e2993ff63ed2
#
_entry.id   fee8372e91bbedff17b0e2993ff63ed2
#
_cell.length_a   1.000
_cell.length_b   1.000
_cell.length_c   1.000
_cell.angle_alpha   90.00
_cell.angle_beta   90.00
_cell.angle_gamma   90.00
#
_symmetry.space_group_name_H-M   'P 1'
#
loop_
_entity.id
_entity.type
_entity.pdbx_description
1 polymer ?
#
loop_
_entity_poly.entity_id
_entity_poly.type
_entity_poly.pdbx_seq_one_letter_code
_entity_poly.pdbx_strand_id
1 'polypeptide(L)'
;MKLGTLTVALGDLPLEEACAFLADNGVQMVEIGCGGFPGKAHCDAAELLADAGKRKAFLDAIHGHGLEISALSSHGNMVHPDKAVAKRFDDDLTNAILLAEELGVPVVNTFSGCPGGSPEDRTPNWVTCPWPDDFSSILEYQWNEVLIPYWKEKAAFAASHGVHKIALELHPGFCVYNTRTLLKLREAVGPEIGANFDPSHLIWQGMDPCAAIRELGKAGALFHFHAKDTKVDQQNTAVNGVLDTTHYGKELERSWIFQSVGYGHGEDYWKAIISELRLAGYDYAVSIEHEDSLMSGREGLLKAIQCLKNVLIYEDRGNMYWA
;
A
#
# COMPACT_ATOMS: atom_id res chain seq x y z
N MET A 1 -10.82 3.01 -14.40
CA MET A 1 -9.58 2.89 -13.57
C MET A 1 -8.37 3.24 -14.41
N LYS A 2 -7.28 3.67 -13.78
CA LYS A 2 -6.02 4.04 -14.46
C LYS A 2 -4.92 3.06 -14.09
N LEU A 3 -4.10 2.67 -15.06
CA LEU A 3 -2.92 1.86 -14.83
C LEU A 3 -1.85 2.71 -14.13
N GLY A 4 -1.40 2.28 -12.98
CA GLY A 4 -0.39 2.95 -12.18
C GLY A 4 0.78 2.05 -11.79
N THR A 5 1.82 2.62 -11.20
CA THR A 5 2.93 1.88 -10.60
C THR A 5 3.60 2.68 -9.49
N LEU A 6 4.05 1.96 -8.46
CA LEU A 6 5.00 2.48 -7.48
C LEU A 6 6.39 2.54 -8.12
N THR A 7 6.98 3.73 -8.16
CA THR A 7 8.22 3.98 -8.92
C THR A 7 9.48 3.37 -8.30
N VAL A 8 9.39 2.80 -7.09
CA VAL A 8 10.50 2.15 -6.38
C VAL A 8 11.16 1.05 -7.22
N ALA A 9 10.39 0.32 -8.04
CA ALA A 9 10.91 -0.70 -8.95
C ALA A 9 11.92 -0.17 -10.01
N LEU A 10 11.95 1.16 -10.21
CA LEU A 10 12.82 1.88 -11.12
C LEU A 10 13.74 2.87 -10.38
N GLY A 11 13.97 2.66 -9.10
CA GLY A 11 14.75 3.56 -8.24
C GLY A 11 16.24 3.68 -8.60
N ASP A 12 16.72 2.87 -9.53
CA ASP A 12 18.04 2.95 -10.15
C ASP A 12 18.11 3.99 -11.29
N LEU A 13 16.97 4.49 -11.77
CA LEU A 13 16.88 5.51 -12.82
C LEU A 13 16.62 6.89 -12.20
N PRO A 14 17.07 7.97 -12.85
CA PRO A 14 16.53 9.30 -12.59
C PRO A 14 15.02 9.37 -12.81
N LEU A 15 14.31 10.22 -12.09
CA LEU A 15 12.85 10.35 -12.16
C LEU A 15 12.36 10.57 -13.60
N GLU A 16 13.00 11.47 -14.36
CA GLU A 16 12.64 11.76 -15.75
C GLU A 16 12.69 10.53 -16.65
N GLU A 17 13.75 9.70 -16.51
CA GLU A 17 13.90 8.47 -17.29
C GLU A 17 12.89 7.40 -16.86
N ALA A 18 12.60 7.31 -15.57
CA ALA A 18 11.57 6.42 -15.05
C ALA A 18 10.18 6.82 -15.58
N CYS A 19 9.84 8.12 -15.57
CA CYS A 19 8.59 8.62 -16.11
C CYS A 19 8.47 8.37 -17.61
N ALA A 20 9.53 8.64 -18.39
CA ALA A 20 9.55 8.34 -19.83
C ALA A 20 9.29 6.85 -20.10
N PHE A 21 10.01 5.96 -19.40
CA PHE A 21 9.83 4.51 -19.52
C PHE A 21 8.39 4.09 -19.20
N LEU A 22 7.78 4.63 -18.14
CA LEU A 22 6.42 4.28 -17.74
C LEU A 22 5.38 4.77 -18.75
N ALA A 23 5.50 6.01 -19.21
CA ALA A 23 4.62 6.59 -20.22
C ALA A 23 4.68 5.82 -21.55
N ASP A 24 5.88 5.48 -22.04
CA ASP A 24 6.09 4.68 -23.24
C ASP A 24 5.43 3.29 -23.14
N ASN A 25 5.29 2.76 -21.93
CA ASN A 25 4.61 1.50 -21.67
C ASN A 25 3.12 1.67 -21.29
N GLY A 26 2.56 2.88 -21.44
CA GLY A 26 1.14 3.16 -21.29
C GLY A 26 0.64 3.21 -19.86
N VAL A 27 1.52 3.40 -18.89
CA VAL A 27 1.18 3.77 -17.51
C VAL A 27 0.60 5.19 -17.53
N GLN A 28 -0.39 5.43 -16.67
CA GLN A 28 -1.12 6.71 -16.61
C GLN A 28 -0.90 7.45 -15.29
N MET A 29 -0.60 6.70 -14.22
CA MET A 29 -0.37 7.27 -12.89
C MET A 29 0.90 6.70 -12.27
N VAL A 30 1.54 7.51 -11.45
CA VAL A 30 2.69 7.09 -10.64
C VAL A 30 2.40 7.27 -9.16
N GLU A 31 2.75 6.28 -8.40
CA GLU A 31 2.85 6.33 -6.96
C GLU A 31 4.32 6.57 -6.59
N ILE A 32 4.57 7.55 -5.75
CA ILE A 32 5.94 8.01 -5.49
C ILE A 32 6.34 7.70 -4.05
N GLY A 33 7.39 6.89 -3.89
CA GLY A 33 8.05 6.71 -2.59
C GLY A 33 8.76 8.00 -2.15
N CYS A 34 8.41 8.52 -0.97
CA CYS A 34 8.94 9.79 -0.47
C CYS A 34 9.43 9.72 0.98
N GLY A 35 9.62 8.53 1.53
CA GLY A 35 10.11 8.28 2.87
C GLY A 35 9.85 6.85 3.35
N GLY A 36 10.29 6.52 4.55
CA GLY A 36 10.09 5.21 5.15
C GLY A 36 10.76 4.06 4.38
N PHE A 37 10.09 2.92 4.30
CA PHE A 37 10.60 1.73 3.60
C PHE A 37 10.70 1.90 2.07
N PRO A 38 9.80 2.60 1.37
CA PRO A 38 9.94 2.91 -0.05
C PRO A 38 11.19 3.73 -0.39
N GLY A 39 11.77 4.40 0.60
CA GLY A 39 12.93 5.27 0.39
C GLY A 39 12.58 6.59 -0.31
N LYS A 40 13.60 7.27 -0.82
CA LYS A 40 13.53 8.64 -1.36
C LYS A 40 14.20 8.76 -2.73
N ALA A 41 14.33 7.68 -3.47
CA ALA A 41 15.09 7.68 -4.73
C ALA A 41 14.56 8.72 -5.74
N HIS A 42 13.24 8.88 -5.84
CA HIS A 42 12.60 9.82 -6.75
C HIS A 42 12.00 11.06 -6.06
N CYS A 43 11.88 11.06 -4.73
CA CYS A 43 11.28 12.16 -4.00
C CYS A 43 11.82 12.23 -2.56
N ASP A 44 12.57 13.25 -2.23
CA ASP A 44 12.79 13.66 -0.84
C ASP A 44 11.76 14.75 -0.49
N ALA A 45 10.73 14.37 0.29
CA ALA A 45 9.63 15.26 0.63
C ALA A 45 10.13 16.52 1.40
N ALA A 46 11.10 16.37 2.28
CA ALA A 46 11.65 17.50 3.03
C ALA A 46 12.39 18.50 2.11
N GLU A 47 13.13 17.98 1.13
CA GLU A 47 13.81 18.82 0.15
C GLU A 47 12.83 19.56 -0.75
N LEU A 48 11.79 18.88 -1.24
CA LEU A 48 10.76 19.50 -2.07
C LEU A 48 9.91 20.51 -1.32
N LEU A 49 9.65 20.30 -0.04
CA LEU A 49 8.97 21.29 0.81
C LEU A 49 9.78 22.57 0.98
N ALA A 50 11.10 22.44 1.09
CA ALA A 50 11.99 23.57 1.28
C ALA A 50 12.23 24.41 0.00
N ASP A 51 12.03 23.83 -1.20
CA ASP A 51 12.39 24.49 -2.47
C ASP A 51 11.26 24.38 -3.52
N ALA A 52 10.57 25.50 -3.74
CA ALA A 52 9.49 25.60 -4.75
C ALA A 52 9.97 25.36 -6.18
N GLY A 53 11.24 25.67 -6.50
CA GLY A 53 11.83 25.43 -7.82
C GLY A 53 12.00 23.92 -8.06
N LYS A 54 12.48 23.18 -7.05
CA LYS A 54 12.58 21.73 -7.12
C LYS A 54 11.20 21.07 -7.18
N ARG A 55 10.21 21.56 -6.41
CA ARG A 55 8.82 21.07 -6.52
C ARG A 55 8.27 21.23 -7.93
N LYS A 56 8.49 22.40 -8.54
CA LYS A 56 8.06 22.64 -9.92
C LYS A 56 8.76 21.68 -10.89
N ALA A 57 10.08 21.52 -10.80
CA ALA A 57 10.83 20.60 -11.65
C ALA A 57 10.36 19.15 -11.48
N PHE A 58 10.06 18.71 -10.25
CA PHE A 58 9.51 17.41 -9.95
C PHE A 58 8.15 17.18 -10.65
N LEU A 59 7.23 18.15 -10.57
CA LEU A 59 5.94 18.07 -11.27
C LEU A 59 6.10 18.12 -12.79
N ASP A 60 7.00 18.98 -13.30
CA ASP A 60 7.27 19.09 -14.73
C ASP A 60 7.81 17.75 -15.30
N ALA A 61 8.67 17.04 -14.54
CA ALA A 61 9.18 15.72 -14.93
C ALA A 61 8.07 14.66 -15.05
N ILE A 62 7.07 14.70 -14.19
CA ILE A 62 5.97 13.74 -14.21
C ILE A 62 4.91 14.14 -15.26
N HIS A 63 4.43 15.37 -15.19
CA HIS A 63 3.37 15.87 -16.08
C HIS A 63 3.85 16.03 -17.52
N GLY A 64 5.15 16.31 -17.74
CA GLY A 64 5.75 16.41 -19.07
C GLY A 64 5.64 15.11 -19.87
N HIS A 65 5.52 13.97 -19.21
CA HIS A 65 5.25 12.66 -19.81
C HIS A 65 3.77 12.27 -19.82
N GLY A 66 2.87 13.17 -19.41
CA GLY A 66 1.43 12.91 -19.35
C GLY A 66 1.00 12.01 -18.18
N LEU A 67 1.86 11.82 -17.18
CA LEU A 67 1.56 11.05 -15.99
C LEU A 67 0.92 11.91 -14.90
N GLU A 68 0.10 11.30 -14.06
CA GLU A 68 -0.48 11.91 -12.86
C GLU A 68 0.06 11.21 -11.61
N ILE A 69 0.15 11.93 -10.47
CA ILE A 69 0.53 11.31 -9.20
C ILE A 69 -0.71 10.71 -8.54
N SER A 70 -0.70 9.40 -8.25
CA SER A 70 -1.79 8.72 -7.57
C SER A 70 -1.70 8.84 -6.05
N ALA A 71 -0.50 8.72 -5.51
CA ALA A 71 -0.26 8.80 -4.06
C ALA A 71 1.20 9.16 -3.78
N LEU A 72 1.44 9.73 -2.60
CA LEU A 72 2.75 9.77 -1.98
C LEU A 72 2.84 8.66 -0.93
N SER A 73 3.91 7.88 -0.99
CA SER A 73 4.07 6.67 -0.18
C SER A 73 5.22 6.79 0.80
N SER A 74 4.86 6.74 2.10
CA SER A 74 5.80 6.80 3.22
C SER A 74 5.45 5.71 4.23
N HIS A 75 5.71 4.46 3.83
CA HIS A 75 5.44 3.30 4.67
C HIS A 75 6.45 3.20 5.81
N GLY A 76 5.96 3.08 7.04
CA GLY A 76 6.83 3.06 8.21
C GLY A 76 6.13 2.60 9.48
N ASN A 77 6.88 2.58 10.59
CA ASN A 77 6.34 2.26 11.92
C ASN A 77 6.44 3.48 12.84
N MET A 78 5.50 4.40 12.73
CA MET A 78 5.42 5.64 13.50
C MET A 78 5.13 5.40 14.99
N VAL A 79 4.65 4.21 15.33
CA VAL A 79 4.39 3.79 16.71
C VAL A 79 5.43 2.76 17.20
N HIS A 80 6.61 2.74 16.59
CA HIS A 80 7.70 1.88 17.00
C HIS A 80 8.07 2.11 18.47
N PRO A 81 8.34 1.06 19.28
CA PRO A 81 8.69 1.22 20.70
C PRO A 81 9.95 2.06 20.92
N ASP A 82 10.95 1.92 20.05
CA ASP A 82 12.09 2.84 20.01
C ASP A 82 11.64 4.19 19.47
N LYS A 83 11.67 5.22 20.33
CA LYS A 83 11.18 6.56 20.03
C LYS A 83 11.98 7.29 18.93
N ALA A 84 13.26 6.95 18.74
CA ALA A 84 14.06 7.53 17.66
C ALA A 84 13.65 6.95 16.31
N VAL A 85 13.33 5.66 16.26
CA VAL A 85 12.80 4.98 15.07
C VAL A 85 11.39 5.51 14.75
N ALA A 86 10.51 5.57 15.76
CA ALA A 86 9.15 6.12 15.61
C ALA A 86 9.18 7.55 15.05
N LYS A 87 10.01 8.42 15.65
CA LYS A 87 10.13 9.81 15.21
C LYS A 87 10.57 9.93 13.76
N ARG A 88 11.56 9.16 13.33
CA ARG A 88 12.04 9.19 11.93
C ARG A 88 10.92 8.87 10.95
N PHE A 89 10.15 7.81 11.21
CA PHE A 89 9.01 7.43 10.36
C PHE A 89 7.87 8.45 10.43
N ASP A 90 7.65 9.05 11.61
CA ASP A 90 6.63 10.09 11.78
C ASP A 90 7.02 11.39 11.06
N ASP A 91 8.30 11.77 11.09
CA ASP A 91 8.81 12.91 10.33
C ASP A 91 8.62 12.69 8.81
N ASP A 92 8.93 11.49 8.30
CA ASP A 92 8.73 11.16 6.89
C ASP A 92 7.25 11.19 6.50
N LEU A 93 6.35 10.63 7.32
CA LEU A 93 4.90 10.68 7.07
C LEU A 93 4.35 12.09 7.14
N THR A 94 4.81 12.88 8.11
CA THR A 94 4.44 14.30 8.24
C THR A 94 4.85 15.09 6.98
N ASN A 95 6.07 14.91 6.52
CA ASN A 95 6.56 15.55 5.29
C ASN A 95 5.77 15.07 4.05
N ALA A 96 5.39 13.79 3.98
CA ALA A 96 4.55 13.28 2.90
C ALA A 96 3.17 13.95 2.87
N ILE A 97 2.53 14.14 4.02
CA ILE A 97 1.24 14.83 4.15
C ILE A 97 1.36 16.29 3.69
N LEU A 98 2.37 17.02 4.19
CA LEU A 98 2.60 18.42 3.81
C LEU A 98 2.90 18.55 2.31
N LEU A 99 3.71 17.64 1.76
CA LEU A 99 4.00 17.64 0.34
C LEU A 99 2.76 17.28 -0.50
N ALA A 100 1.89 16.39 -0.02
CA ALA A 100 0.64 16.05 -0.68
C ALA A 100 -0.29 17.29 -0.79
N GLU A 101 -0.37 18.14 0.27
CA GLU A 101 -1.06 19.43 0.22
C GLU A 101 -0.47 20.34 -0.87
N GLU A 102 0.85 20.55 -0.87
CA GLU A 102 1.55 21.42 -1.83
C GLU A 102 1.43 20.97 -3.29
N LEU A 103 1.35 19.66 -3.53
CA LEU A 103 1.25 19.06 -4.87
C LEU A 103 -0.20 18.79 -5.30
N GLY A 104 -1.18 18.94 -4.40
CA GLY A 104 -2.58 18.59 -4.65
C GLY A 104 -2.80 17.08 -4.81
N VAL A 105 -1.96 16.23 -4.21
CA VAL A 105 -2.08 14.78 -4.25
C VAL A 105 -3.10 14.31 -3.21
N PRO A 106 -4.17 13.59 -3.61
CA PRO A 106 -5.28 13.32 -2.69
C PRO A 106 -5.05 12.20 -1.70
N VAL A 107 -4.03 11.36 -1.89
CA VAL A 107 -3.80 10.11 -1.13
C VAL A 107 -2.37 10.04 -0.60
N VAL A 108 -2.24 9.68 0.67
CA VAL A 108 -0.95 9.33 1.29
C VAL A 108 -1.02 7.87 1.75
N ASN A 109 -0.14 7.03 1.20
CA ASN A 109 -0.03 5.61 1.54
C ASN A 109 0.99 5.40 2.65
N THR A 110 0.65 4.52 3.61
CA THR A 110 1.54 4.16 4.71
C THR A 110 1.12 2.84 5.37
N PHE A 111 1.87 2.38 6.39
CA PHE A 111 1.44 1.30 7.30
C PHE A 111 0.79 1.86 8.56
N SER A 112 0.01 1.01 9.25
CA SER A 112 -0.58 1.40 10.53
C SER A 112 0.44 1.54 11.67
N GLY A 113 1.58 0.89 11.52
CA GLY A 113 2.54 0.67 12.59
C GLY A 113 2.21 -0.55 13.47
N CYS A 114 3.21 -0.94 14.26
CA CYS A 114 3.11 -2.00 15.27
C CYS A 114 3.89 -1.57 16.51
N PRO A 115 3.24 -1.34 17.65
CA PRO A 115 3.89 -1.06 18.93
C PRO A 115 4.58 -2.29 19.54
N GLY A 116 5.28 -2.09 20.65
CA GLY A 116 5.69 -3.17 21.54
C GLY A 116 4.51 -3.76 22.33
N GLY A 117 4.78 -4.73 23.17
CA GLY A 117 3.78 -5.33 24.06
C GLY A 117 3.60 -4.53 25.36
N SER A 118 4.51 -3.60 25.66
CA SER A 118 4.49 -2.75 26.85
C SER A 118 5.22 -1.42 26.60
N PRO A 119 5.09 -0.43 27.52
CA PRO A 119 5.84 0.83 27.42
C PRO A 119 7.37 0.68 27.51
N GLU A 120 7.85 -0.41 28.10
CA GLU A 120 9.27 -0.71 28.31
C GLU A 120 9.90 -1.41 27.12
N ASP A 121 9.12 -1.93 26.18
CA ASP A 121 9.60 -2.65 25.02
C ASP A 121 10.41 -1.73 24.08
N ARG A 122 11.34 -2.35 23.36
CA ARG A 122 12.18 -1.67 22.36
C ARG A 122 11.97 -2.17 20.94
N THR A 123 11.24 -3.26 20.78
CA THR A 123 10.95 -3.90 19.49
C THR A 123 9.46 -4.10 19.32
N PRO A 124 8.94 -4.03 18.08
CA PRO A 124 7.54 -4.31 17.81
C PRO A 124 7.14 -5.73 18.22
N ASN A 125 5.89 -5.91 18.60
CA ASN A 125 5.31 -7.20 18.92
C ASN A 125 4.02 -7.42 18.11
N TRP A 126 4.11 -8.17 17.01
CA TRP A 126 2.95 -8.48 16.19
C TRP A 126 2.22 -9.71 16.75
N VAL A 127 1.10 -9.48 17.39
CA VAL A 127 0.29 -10.53 18.02
C VAL A 127 -0.65 -11.18 16.98
N THR A 128 -0.52 -12.49 16.82
CA THR A 128 -1.30 -13.29 15.86
C THR A 128 -2.19 -14.35 16.51
N CYS A 129 -2.12 -14.50 17.83
CA CYS A 129 -2.90 -15.48 18.58
C CYS A 129 -3.41 -14.84 19.89
N PRO A 130 -4.69 -15.09 20.29
CA PRO A 130 -5.27 -14.45 21.46
C PRO A 130 -4.91 -15.14 22.80
N TRP A 131 -4.19 -16.24 22.75
CA TRP A 131 -3.82 -17.03 23.92
C TRP A 131 -2.32 -17.35 23.92
N PRO A 132 -1.62 -17.33 25.06
CA PRO A 132 -2.07 -16.99 26.43
C PRO A 132 -2.65 -15.57 26.59
N ASP A 133 -3.33 -15.31 27.71
CA ASP A 133 -4.03 -14.05 27.99
C ASP A 133 -3.12 -12.82 27.93
N ASP A 134 -1.81 -13.01 28.12
CA ASP A 134 -0.79 -11.96 27.88
C ASP A 134 -0.94 -11.33 26.51
N PHE A 135 -1.19 -12.12 25.44
CA PHE A 135 -1.35 -11.60 24.08
C PHE A 135 -2.60 -10.74 23.91
N SER A 136 -3.69 -11.07 24.61
CA SER A 136 -4.88 -10.23 24.62
C SER A 136 -4.63 -8.90 25.34
N SER A 137 -3.91 -8.92 26.46
CA SER A 137 -3.51 -7.71 27.18
C SER A 137 -2.56 -6.83 26.35
N ILE A 138 -1.62 -7.43 25.63
CA ILE A 138 -0.76 -6.72 24.67
C ILE A 138 -1.60 -6.03 23.60
N LEU A 139 -2.57 -6.72 23.00
CA LEU A 139 -3.44 -6.13 21.99
C LEU A 139 -4.25 -4.94 22.54
N GLU A 140 -4.77 -5.03 23.76
CA GLU A 140 -5.49 -3.93 24.41
C GLU A 140 -4.60 -2.71 24.57
N TYR A 141 -3.39 -2.89 25.10
CA TYR A 141 -2.39 -1.82 25.22
C TYR A 141 -2.05 -1.21 23.85
N GLN A 142 -1.70 -2.05 22.87
CA GLN A 142 -1.30 -1.59 21.54
C GLN A 142 -2.38 -0.73 20.87
N TRP A 143 -3.63 -1.18 20.93
CA TRP A 143 -4.74 -0.50 20.27
C TRP A 143 -5.21 0.73 21.02
N ASN A 144 -5.45 0.62 22.33
CA ASN A 144 -6.12 1.66 23.09
C ASN A 144 -5.18 2.75 23.60
N GLU A 145 -3.95 2.39 23.93
CA GLU A 145 -3.00 3.33 24.51
C GLU A 145 -1.99 3.91 23.50
N VAL A 146 -1.78 3.23 22.37
CA VAL A 146 -0.76 3.67 21.40
C VAL A 146 -1.36 3.96 20.03
N LEU A 147 -1.97 2.98 19.37
CA LEU A 147 -2.34 3.07 17.97
C LEU A 147 -3.48 4.08 17.73
N ILE A 148 -4.60 3.92 18.42
CA ILE A 148 -5.76 4.80 18.25
C ILE A 148 -5.44 6.26 18.63
N PRO A 149 -4.78 6.55 19.75
CA PRO A 149 -4.38 7.92 20.07
C PRO A 149 -3.49 8.55 18.99
N TYR A 150 -2.46 7.83 18.53
CA TYR A 150 -1.60 8.29 17.46
C TYR A 150 -2.38 8.64 16.18
N TRP A 151 -3.22 7.72 15.71
CA TRP A 151 -3.95 7.92 14.45
C TRP A 151 -5.02 9.00 14.55
N LYS A 152 -5.62 9.24 15.72
CA LYS A 152 -6.53 10.39 15.94
C LYS A 152 -5.82 11.72 15.70
N GLU A 153 -4.62 11.88 16.26
CA GLU A 153 -3.81 13.09 16.05
C GLU A 153 -3.37 13.21 14.59
N LYS A 154 -2.83 12.15 14.01
CA LYS A 154 -2.29 12.17 12.65
C LYS A 154 -3.37 12.38 11.58
N ALA A 155 -4.55 11.77 11.74
CA ALA A 155 -5.67 11.98 10.83
C ALA A 155 -6.21 13.43 10.92
N ALA A 156 -6.33 13.98 12.12
CA ALA A 156 -6.72 15.38 12.31
C ALA A 156 -5.69 16.34 11.69
N PHE A 157 -4.40 16.05 11.86
CA PHE A 157 -3.32 16.81 11.22
C PHE A 157 -3.45 16.75 9.69
N ALA A 158 -3.57 15.58 9.10
CA ALA A 158 -3.72 15.41 7.66
C ALA A 158 -4.94 16.14 7.11
N ALA A 159 -6.09 16.03 7.79
CA ALA A 159 -7.32 16.73 7.41
C ALA A 159 -7.15 18.27 7.47
N SER A 160 -6.40 18.80 8.43
CA SER A 160 -6.12 20.25 8.52
C SER A 160 -5.24 20.76 7.38
N HIS A 161 -4.54 19.87 6.68
CA HIS A 161 -3.73 20.10 5.48
C HIS A 161 -4.43 19.65 4.19
N GLY A 162 -5.76 19.44 4.19
CA GLY A 162 -6.52 19.05 3.01
C GLY A 162 -6.33 17.60 2.55
N VAL A 163 -5.55 16.79 3.28
CA VAL A 163 -5.34 15.36 2.98
C VAL A 163 -6.37 14.54 3.76
N HIS A 164 -7.42 14.12 3.08
CA HIS A 164 -8.54 13.37 3.68
C HIS A 164 -8.48 11.85 3.39
N LYS A 165 -7.40 11.37 2.78
CA LYS A 165 -7.23 9.95 2.46
C LYS A 165 -5.85 9.47 2.90
N ILE A 166 -5.78 8.95 4.13
CA ILE A 166 -4.64 8.17 4.60
C ILE A 166 -4.95 6.71 4.30
N ALA A 167 -4.27 6.14 3.33
CA ALA A 167 -4.48 4.79 2.86
C ALA A 167 -3.49 3.84 3.53
N LEU A 168 -4.00 3.05 4.47
CA LEU A 168 -3.20 2.07 5.20
C LEU A 168 -3.12 0.77 4.39
N GLU A 169 -1.91 0.32 4.12
CA GLU A 169 -1.73 -1.01 3.55
C GLU A 169 -2.01 -2.07 4.60
N LEU A 170 -2.82 -3.08 4.21
CA LEU A 170 -3.20 -4.19 5.08
C LEU A 170 -2.07 -5.23 5.13
N HIS A 171 -1.00 -4.90 5.86
CA HIS A 171 0.26 -5.64 5.82
C HIS A 171 0.50 -6.43 7.11
N PRO A 172 0.71 -7.76 7.05
CA PRO A 172 1.16 -8.57 8.19
C PRO A 172 2.45 -8.03 8.80
N GLY A 173 2.56 -8.12 10.13
CA GLY A 173 3.63 -7.46 10.89
C GLY A 173 3.24 -6.08 11.41
N PHE A 174 2.08 -5.55 11.00
CA PHE A 174 1.49 -4.31 11.52
C PHE A 174 0.12 -4.56 12.12
N CYS A 175 -0.40 -3.61 12.91
CA CYS A 175 -1.68 -3.79 13.62
C CYS A 175 -2.89 -3.87 12.66
N VAL A 176 -2.82 -3.18 11.51
CA VAL A 176 -3.82 -3.27 10.45
C VAL A 176 -3.28 -4.19 9.34
N TYR A 177 -3.81 -5.41 9.27
CA TYR A 177 -3.35 -6.44 8.33
C TYR A 177 -4.50 -7.19 7.63
N ASN A 178 -5.74 -6.80 7.90
CA ASN A 178 -6.93 -7.35 7.27
C ASN A 178 -8.10 -6.37 7.33
N THR A 179 -9.20 -6.68 6.66
CA THR A 179 -10.41 -5.85 6.61
C THR A 179 -10.96 -5.50 7.99
N ARG A 180 -11.02 -6.47 8.92
CA ARG A 180 -11.53 -6.25 10.28
C ARG A 180 -10.69 -5.22 11.04
N THR A 181 -9.37 -5.33 10.99
CA THR A 181 -8.48 -4.43 11.73
C THR A 181 -8.47 -3.03 11.13
N LEU A 182 -8.60 -2.90 9.79
CA LEU A 182 -8.76 -1.59 9.16
C LEU A 182 -10.07 -0.92 9.60
N LEU A 183 -11.19 -1.63 9.50
CA LEU A 183 -12.49 -1.07 9.86
C LEU A 183 -12.57 -0.71 11.35
N LYS A 184 -11.95 -1.51 12.22
CA LYS A 184 -11.81 -1.19 13.65
C LYS A 184 -11.06 0.14 13.86
N LEU A 185 -9.95 0.35 13.16
CA LEU A 185 -9.20 1.60 13.29
C LEU A 185 -9.99 2.78 12.71
N ARG A 186 -10.61 2.62 11.54
CA ARG A 186 -11.45 3.63 10.90
C ARG A 186 -12.62 4.05 11.79
N GLU A 187 -13.30 3.10 12.44
CA GLU A 187 -14.40 3.39 13.39
C GLU A 187 -13.91 4.22 14.59
N ALA A 188 -12.71 3.92 15.10
CA ALA A 188 -12.16 4.60 16.27
C ALA A 188 -11.57 5.98 15.95
N VAL A 189 -11.07 6.21 14.73
CA VAL A 189 -10.32 7.42 14.34
C VAL A 189 -11.17 8.37 13.49
N GLY A 190 -11.72 7.88 12.37
CA GLY A 190 -12.50 8.71 11.46
C GLY A 190 -12.41 8.27 10.00
N PRO A 191 -13.16 8.96 9.12
CA PRO A 191 -13.28 8.61 7.71
C PRO A 191 -12.00 8.88 6.89
N GLU A 192 -11.02 9.55 7.45
CA GLU A 192 -9.72 9.79 6.82
C GLU A 192 -8.88 8.50 6.69
N ILE A 193 -9.17 7.46 7.50
CA ILE A 193 -8.50 6.16 7.45
C ILE A 193 -9.19 5.27 6.43
N GLY A 194 -8.45 4.77 5.46
CA GLY A 194 -8.89 3.81 4.47
C GLY A 194 -7.78 2.86 4.05
N ALA A 195 -8.05 2.03 3.05
CA ALA A 195 -7.11 1.03 2.57
C ALA A 195 -6.29 1.54 1.38
N ASN A 196 -4.99 1.36 1.43
CA ASN A 196 -4.21 0.96 0.27
C ASN A 196 -4.33 -0.57 0.19
N PHE A 197 -5.17 -1.05 -0.72
CA PHE A 197 -5.54 -2.46 -0.75
C PHE A 197 -4.53 -3.25 -1.58
N ASP A 198 -3.74 -4.07 -0.92
CA ASP A 198 -2.84 -5.03 -1.55
C ASP A 198 -3.38 -6.46 -1.41
N PRO A 199 -3.87 -7.09 -2.49
CA PRO A 199 -4.40 -8.44 -2.43
C PRO A 199 -3.34 -9.48 -2.07
N SER A 200 -2.07 -9.24 -2.39
CA SER A 200 -1.00 -10.21 -2.18
C SER A 200 -0.88 -10.65 -0.71
N HIS A 201 -1.02 -9.69 0.20
CA HIS A 201 -0.98 -9.95 1.64
C HIS A 201 -2.20 -10.70 2.16
N LEU A 202 -3.35 -10.55 1.52
CA LEU A 202 -4.56 -11.27 1.89
C LEU A 202 -4.54 -12.71 1.36
N ILE A 203 -4.07 -12.90 0.14
CA ILE A 203 -4.05 -14.20 -0.57
C ILE A 203 -3.33 -15.26 0.26
N TRP A 204 -2.10 -14.98 0.69
CA TRP A 204 -1.34 -15.99 1.44
C TRP A 204 -1.92 -16.27 2.83
N GLN A 205 -2.65 -15.33 3.40
CA GLN A 205 -3.37 -15.53 4.66
C GLN A 205 -4.68 -16.34 4.49
N GLY A 206 -5.05 -16.71 3.26
CA GLY A 206 -6.26 -17.46 2.96
C GLY A 206 -7.53 -16.60 2.88
N MET A 207 -7.40 -15.29 2.73
CA MET A 207 -8.53 -14.38 2.53
C MET A 207 -8.83 -14.22 1.04
N ASP A 208 -10.13 -14.08 0.71
CA ASP A 208 -10.59 -13.75 -0.63
C ASP A 208 -10.54 -12.22 -0.85
N PRO A 209 -9.71 -11.71 -1.78
CA PRO A 209 -9.63 -10.29 -2.07
C PRO A 209 -10.96 -9.70 -2.56
N CYS A 210 -11.74 -10.44 -3.34
CA CYS A 210 -13.04 -9.95 -3.84
C CYS A 210 -14.03 -9.71 -2.69
N ALA A 211 -14.08 -10.62 -1.72
CA ALA A 211 -14.91 -10.44 -0.53
C ALA A 211 -14.44 -9.24 0.31
N ALA A 212 -13.12 -9.08 0.48
CA ALA A 212 -12.54 -7.96 1.22
C ALA A 212 -12.83 -6.61 0.53
N ILE A 213 -12.66 -6.52 -0.79
CA ILE A 213 -12.97 -5.33 -1.60
C ILE A 213 -14.43 -4.93 -1.41
N ARG A 214 -15.36 -5.90 -1.44
CA ARG A 214 -16.79 -5.66 -1.25
C ARG A 214 -17.10 -5.06 0.12
N GLU A 215 -16.50 -5.57 1.18
CA GLU A 215 -16.72 -5.04 2.53
C GLU A 215 -16.10 -3.65 2.72
N LEU A 216 -14.89 -3.42 2.20
CA LEU A 216 -14.26 -2.10 2.24
C LEU A 216 -14.99 -1.07 1.37
N GLY A 217 -15.52 -1.49 0.22
CA GLY A 217 -16.34 -0.65 -0.65
C GLY A 217 -17.63 -0.18 0.03
N LYS A 218 -18.36 -1.08 0.72
CA LYS A 218 -19.53 -0.72 1.51
C LYS A 218 -19.23 0.33 2.59
N ALA A 219 -18.03 0.28 3.15
CA ALA A 219 -17.57 1.22 4.17
C ALA A 219 -17.00 2.52 3.60
N GLY A 220 -16.91 2.67 2.26
CA GLY A 220 -16.22 3.79 1.61
C GLY A 220 -14.75 3.90 1.99
N ALA A 221 -14.09 2.76 2.20
CA ALA A 221 -12.74 2.67 2.76
C ALA A 221 -11.68 2.23 1.74
N LEU A 222 -11.97 2.12 0.46
CA LEU A 222 -11.00 1.85 -0.60
C LEU A 222 -10.45 3.18 -1.13
N PHE A 223 -9.19 3.50 -0.80
CA PHE A 223 -8.58 4.77 -1.18
C PHE A 223 -7.53 4.62 -2.27
N HIS A 224 -6.76 3.54 -2.22
CA HIS A 224 -5.74 3.19 -3.19
C HIS A 224 -5.68 1.67 -3.35
N PHE A 225 -5.01 1.20 -4.40
CA PHE A 225 -4.92 -0.23 -4.69
C PHE A 225 -3.52 -0.57 -5.22
N HIS A 226 -2.86 -1.52 -4.55
CA HIS A 226 -1.64 -2.15 -5.05
C HIS A 226 -1.96 -3.40 -5.87
N ALA A 227 -1.42 -3.46 -7.08
CA ALA A 227 -1.45 -4.66 -7.91
C ALA A 227 -0.15 -5.43 -7.69
N LYS A 228 -0.20 -6.37 -6.75
CA LYS A 228 0.85 -7.32 -6.42
C LYS A 228 0.23 -8.70 -6.27
N ASP A 229 0.91 -9.72 -6.75
CA ASP A 229 0.42 -11.10 -6.74
C ASP A 229 1.20 -11.95 -5.73
N THR A 230 0.65 -13.10 -5.38
CA THR A 230 1.27 -14.06 -4.47
C THR A 230 1.00 -15.48 -4.96
N LYS A 231 2.02 -16.30 -4.97
CA LYS A 231 1.89 -17.74 -5.16
C LYS A 231 2.08 -18.46 -3.84
N VAL A 232 1.06 -19.23 -3.46
CA VAL A 232 1.09 -20.12 -2.30
C VAL A 232 1.63 -21.48 -2.73
N ASP A 233 2.70 -21.95 -2.10
CA ASP A 233 3.19 -23.32 -2.28
C ASP A 233 2.32 -24.27 -1.48
N GLN A 234 1.55 -25.10 -2.17
CA GLN A 234 0.56 -26.00 -1.56
C GLN A 234 1.22 -27.07 -0.68
N GLN A 235 2.41 -27.54 -1.05
CA GLN A 235 3.11 -28.58 -0.30
C GLN A 235 3.71 -28.01 1.00
N ASN A 236 4.45 -26.91 0.90
CA ASN A 236 5.05 -26.26 2.07
C ASN A 236 3.98 -25.75 3.04
N THR A 237 2.91 -25.15 2.51
CA THR A 237 1.79 -24.67 3.32
C THR A 237 1.05 -25.81 4.01
N ALA A 238 0.85 -26.96 3.34
CA ALA A 238 0.19 -28.12 3.94
C ALA A 238 0.96 -28.70 5.14
N VAL A 239 2.28 -28.50 5.17
CA VAL A 239 3.16 -28.98 6.26
C VAL A 239 3.37 -27.93 7.34
N ASN A 240 3.66 -26.68 6.93
CA ASN A 240 4.16 -25.64 7.81
C ASN A 240 3.14 -24.52 8.11
N GLY A 241 2.00 -24.48 7.39
CA GLY A 241 1.07 -23.37 7.45
C GLY A 241 1.57 -22.13 6.71
N VAL A 242 0.90 -20.99 6.92
CA VAL A 242 1.15 -19.74 6.19
C VAL A 242 1.94 -18.70 6.98
N LEU A 243 2.03 -18.84 8.32
CA LEU A 243 2.88 -17.99 9.16
C LEU A 243 4.34 -18.45 9.04
N ASP A 244 5.00 -17.94 8.01
CA ASP A 244 6.32 -18.39 7.58
C ASP A 244 7.37 -17.32 7.87
N THR A 245 8.39 -17.68 8.66
CA THR A 245 9.53 -16.82 9.00
C THR A 245 10.78 -17.13 8.20
N THR A 246 10.69 -18.02 7.22
CA THR A 246 11.80 -18.36 6.31
C THR A 246 12.17 -17.12 5.49
N HIS A 247 13.48 -16.86 5.36
CA HIS A 247 13.97 -15.69 4.63
C HIS A 247 13.50 -15.69 3.17
N TYR A 248 13.14 -14.52 2.63
CA TYR A 248 12.58 -14.37 1.28
C TYR A 248 13.45 -14.93 0.14
N GLY A 249 14.78 -14.96 0.28
CA GLY A 249 15.71 -15.56 -0.67
C GLY A 249 15.81 -17.10 -0.62
N LYS A 250 14.89 -17.76 0.08
CA LYS A 250 14.80 -19.22 0.15
C LYS A 250 13.46 -19.70 -0.44
N GLU A 251 13.18 -19.32 -1.65
CA GLU A 251 11.89 -19.44 -2.32
C GLU A 251 11.32 -20.86 -2.28
N LEU A 252 12.18 -21.88 -2.46
CA LEU A 252 11.76 -23.28 -2.46
C LEU A 252 11.36 -23.84 -1.07
N GLU A 253 11.81 -23.17 0.01
CA GLU A 253 11.49 -23.57 1.38
C GLU A 253 10.26 -22.85 1.93
N ARG A 254 9.83 -21.75 1.27
CA ARG A 254 8.76 -20.88 1.76
C ARG A 254 7.37 -21.44 1.46
N SER A 255 6.43 -21.11 2.34
CA SER A 255 5.00 -21.42 2.15
C SER A 255 4.34 -20.56 1.07
N TRP A 256 4.90 -19.40 0.77
CA TRP A 256 4.42 -18.49 -0.27
C TRP A 256 5.53 -17.51 -0.68
N ILE A 257 5.44 -17.01 -1.90
CA ILE A 257 6.32 -15.96 -2.44
C ILE A 257 5.50 -14.89 -3.15
N PHE A 258 5.95 -13.64 -3.13
CA PHE A 258 5.37 -12.60 -3.98
C PHE A 258 5.75 -12.85 -5.43
N GLN A 259 4.85 -12.49 -6.32
CA GLN A 259 5.06 -12.60 -7.76
C GLN A 259 4.47 -11.40 -8.50
N SER A 260 5.01 -11.15 -9.69
CA SER A 260 4.46 -10.18 -10.62
C SER A 260 3.02 -10.55 -10.97
N VAL A 261 2.18 -9.54 -11.18
CA VAL A 261 0.77 -9.69 -11.58
C VAL A 261 0.63 -10.64 -12.76
N GLY A 262 -0.19 -11.67 -12.60
CA GLY A 262 -0.40 -12.69 -13.62
C GLY A 262 0.48 -13.95 -13.48
N TYR A 263 1.42 -13.97 -12.53
CA TYR A 263 2.30 -15.11 -12.28
C TYR A 263 1.90 -15.94 -11.06
N GLY A 264 1.34 -15.33 -10.04
CA GLY A 264 0.70 -16.04 -8.93
C GLY A 264 -0.68 -16.56 -9.33
N HIS A 265 -1.47 -15.69 -9.94
CA HIS A 265 -2.82 -15.96 -10.44
C HIS A 265 -2.98 -15.40 -11.86
N GLY A 266 -3.71 -16.13 -12.72
CA GLY A 266 -3.94 -15.74 -14.11
C GLY A 266 -4.94 -14.59 -14.28
N GLU A 267 -5.14 -14.16 -15.54
CA GLU A 267 -6.03 -13.05 -15.89
C GLU A 267 -7.46 -13.19 -15.36
N ASP A 268 -8.02 -14.40 -15.32
CA ASP A 268 -9.40 -14.61 -14.86
C ASP A 268 -9.57 -14.23 -13.38
N TYR A 269 -8.56 -14.49 -12.56
CA TYR A 269 -8.54 -14.05 -11.17
C TYR A 269 -8.45 -12.53 -11.05
N TRP A 270 -7.59 -11.91 -11.85
CA TRP A 270 -7.44 -10.45 -11.88
C TRP A 270 -8.68 -9.76 -12.47
N LYS A 271 -9.34 -10.34 -13.48
CA LYS A 271 -10.64 -9.85 -13.99
C LYS A 271 -11.71 -9.84 -12.89
N ALA A 272 -11.73 -10.85 -12.02
CA ALA A 272 -12.66 -10.88 -10.89
C ALA A 272 -12.36 -9.74 -9.90
N ILE A 273 -11.09 -9.52 -9.52
CA ILE A 273 -10.68 -8.41 -8.66
C ILE A 273 -11.06 -7.04 -9.27
N ILE A 274 -10.73 -6.82 -10.55
CA ILE A 274 -11.07 -5.57 -11.25
C ILE A 274 -12.59 -5.34 -11.31
N SER A 275 -13.35 -6.39 -11.53
CA SER A 275 -14.82 -6.33 -11.53
C SER A 275 -15.36 -5.94 -10.14
N GLU A 276 -14.83 -6.53 -9.07
CA GLU A 276 -15.26 -6.19 -7.70
C GLU A 276 -14.85 -4.75 -7.30
N LEU A 277 -13.67 -4.29 -7.71
CA LEU A 277 -13.28 -2.88 -7.53
C LEU A 277 -14.29 -1.94 -8.19
N ARG A 278 -14.67 -2.22 -9.44
CA ARG A 278 -15.69 -1.43 -10.18
C ARG A 278 -17.07 -1.50 -9.50
N LEU A 279 -17.47 -2.66 -9.01
CA LEU A 279 -18.75 -2.84 -8.29
C LEU A 279 -18.74 -2.10 -6.95
N ALA A 280 -17.60 -2.06 -6.27
CA ALA A 280 -17.39 -1.31 -5.04
C ALA A 280 -17.31 0.22 -5.24
N GLY A 281 -17.37 0.70 -6.49
CA GLY A 281 -17.28 2.13 -6.82
C GLY A 281 -15.86 2.67 -6.88
N TYR A 282 -14.85 1.81 -6.86
CA TYR A 282 -13.46 2.22 -7.03
C TYR A 282 -13.16 2.50 -8.51
N ASP A 283 -12.69 3.69 -8.80
CA ASP A 283 -12.31 4.11 -10.16
C ASP A 283 -11.08 5.02 -10.12
N TYR A 284 -9.99 4.51 -9.55
CA TYR A 284 -8.77 5.25 -9.35
C TYR A 284 -7.56 4.45 -9.85
N ALA A 285 -6.37 4.67 -9.28
CA ALA A 285 -5.15 3.98 -9.67
C ALA A 285 -5.18 2.50 -9.30
N VAL A 286 -4.77 1.64 -10.24
CA VAL A 286 -4.35 0.26 -10.00
C VAL A 286 -2.83 0.26 -10.13
N SER A 287 -2.14 0.43 -9.00
CA SER A 287 -0.72 0.73 -8.89
C SER A 287 0.08 -0.57 -8.76
N ILE A 288 0.92 -0.88 -9.74
CA ILE A 288 1.79 -2.06 -9.68
C ILE A 288 2.84 -1.84 -8.58
N GLU A 289 2.93 -2.80 -7.68
CA GLU A 289 4.06 -2.95 -6.77
C GLU A 289 4.83 -4.23 -7.13
N HIS A 290 6.14 -4.12 -7.33
CA HIS A 290 6.97 -5.23 -7.76
C HIS A 290 7.86 -5.72 -6.61
N GLU A 291 7.64 -6.97 -6.17
CA GLU A 291 8.45 -7.66 -5.17
C GLU A 291 8.69 -9.14 -5.57
N ASP A 292 8.82 -9.41 -6.86
CA ASP A 292 9.06 -10.76 -7.40
C ASP A 292 10.55 -11.07 -7.39
N SER A 293 10.98 -12.05 -6.59
CA SER A 293 12.38 -12.47 -6.49
C SER A 293 12.87 -13.26 -7.72
N LEU A 294 11.94 -13.70 -8.59
CA LEU A 294 12.26 -14.51 -9.77
C LEU A 294 12.48 -13.66 -11.03
N MET A 295 12.20 -12.36 -10.98
CA MET A 295 12.33 -11.45 -12.11
C MET A 295 13.08 -10.18 -11.72
N SER A 296 13.73 -9.54 -12.70
CA SER A 296 14.22 -8.18 -12.51
C SER A 296 13.05 -7.19 -12.36
N GLY A 297 13.26 -6.06 -11.70
CA GLY A 297 12.25 -5.02 -11.54
C GLY A 297 11.62 -4.60 -12.88
N ARG A 298 12.44 -4.43 -13.92
CA ARG A 298 11.96 -4.07 -15.27
C ARG A 298 11.15 -5.18 -15.95
N GLU A 299 11.62 -6.42 -15.91
CA GLU A 299 10.93 -7.53 -16.54
C GLU A 299 9.58 -7.78 -15.86
N GLY A 300 9.55 -7.86 -14.54
CA GLY A 300 8.34 -8.07 -13.78
C GLY A 300 7.33 -6.93 -13.96
N LEU A 301 7.79 -5.68 -13.97
CA LEU A 301 6.95 -4.52 -14.22
C LEU A 301 6.32 -4.56 -15.62
N LEU A 302 7.08 -4.86 -16.67
CA LEU A 302 6.55 -4.96 -18.03
C LEU A 302 5.50 -6.09 -18.16
N LYS A 303 5.74 -7.22 -17.51
CA LYS A 303 4.79 -8.34 -17.50
C LYS A 303 3.51 -8.00 -16.74
N ALA A 304 3.62 -7.32 -15.60
CA ALA A 304 2.48 -6.84 -14.84
C ALA A 304 1.66 -5.80 -15.63
N ILE A 305 2.33 -4.84 -16.29
CA ILE A 305 1.68 -3.88 -17.20
C ILE A 305 0.89 -4.60 -18.28
N GLN A 306 1.49 -5.61 -18.94
CA GLN A 306 0.82 -6.37 -20.00
C GLN A 306 -0.41 -7.09 -19.49
N CYS A 307 -0.33 -7.76 -18.33
CA CYS A 307 -1.46 -8.45 -17.72
C CYS A 307 -2.58 -7.45 -17.36
N LEU A 308 -2.24 -6.35 -16.69
CA LEU A 308 -3.23 -5.37 -16.27
C LEU A 308 -3.90 -4.65 -17.45
N LYS A 309 -3.20 -4.39 -18.54
CA LYS A 309 -3.81 -3.85 -19.77
C LYS A 309 -4.92 -4.73 -20.33
N ASN A 310 -4.82 -6.06 -20.15
CA ASN A 310 -5.82 -7.02 -20.63
C ASN A 310 -7.05 -7.11 -19.71
N VAL A 311 -6.93 -6.71 -18.43
CA VAL A 311 -7.99 -6.92 -17.43
C VAL A 311 -8.63 -5.63 -16.92
N LEU A 312 -7.96 -4.48 -17.05
CA LEU A 312 -8.48 -3.20 -16.56
C LEU A 312 -9.71 -2.74 -17.35
N ILE A 313 -10.66 -2.14 -16.63
CA ILE A 313 -11.83 -1.49 -17.19
C ILE A 313 -11.54 0.02 -17.21
N TYR A 314 -11.32 0.58 -18.40
CA TYR A 314 -10.92 1.98 -18.59
C TYR A 314 -12.12 2.91 -18.75
N GLU A 315 -13.16 2.46 -19.44
CA GLU A 315 -14.31 3.29 -19.80
C GLU A 315 -15.36 3.30 -18.69
N ASP A 316 -16.16 4.36 -18.67
CA ASP A 316 -17.34 4.44 -17.81
C ASP A 316 -18.40 3.39 -18.19
N ARG A 317 -19.32 3.13 -17.26
CA ARG A 317 -20.44 2.23 -17.53
C ARG A 317 -21.30 2.80 -18.66
N GLY A 318 -21.48 2.00 -19.70
CA GLY A 318 -22.47 2.31 -20.73
C GLY A 318 -23.91 2.15 -20.22
N ASN A 319 -24.87 2.64 -21.01
CA ASN A 319 -26.29 2.42 -20.73
C ASN A 319 -26.66 0.94 -20.90
N MET A 320 -27.45 0.42 -19.98
CA MET A 320 -28.00 -0.94 -20.07
C MET A 320 -29.16 -0.93 -21.08
N TYR A 321 -28.85 -1.02 -22.37
CA TYR A 321 -29.85 -1.00 -23.46
C TYR A 321 -30.71 -2.26 -23.52
N TRP A 322 -30.38 -3.28 -22.71
CA TRP A 322 -31.12 -4.54 -22.62
C TRP A 322 -32.03 -4.65 -21.39
N ALA A 323 -32.06 -3.67 -20.48
CA ALA A 323 -32.82 -3.68 -19.22
C ALA A 323 -33.79 -2.51 -19.11
#